data_a9d6afa468112b0e185870aac092e55d
#
_entry.id   a9d6afa468112b0e185870aac092e55d
#
_cell.length_a   1.000
_cell.length_b   1.000
_cell.length_c   1.000
_cell.angle_alpha   90.00
_cell.angle_beta   90.00
_cell.angle_gamma   90.00
#
_symmetry.space_group_name_H-M   'P 1'
#
loop_
_entity.id
_entity.type
_entity.pdbx_description
1 polymer ?
#
loop_
_entity_poly.entity_id
_entity_poly.type
_entity_poly.pdbx_seq_one_letter_code
_entity_poly.pdbx_strand_id
1 'polypeptide(L)'
;MALKHEFSSVDKSYRGYEIFENMETILISDDIILYIKDSLEWINTIWNGNSINKGINYYGYSIIENKQIFKLIKIIEAWKCLFSLATEDFYLTGCFCIHDESYEKLFLKKNKLLIELESLIFLCKKAIKKDKNILHRGI
;
A
#
# COMPACT_ATOMS: atom_id res chain seq x y z
N MET A 1 -7.69 -17.48 2.47
CA MET A 1 -6.46 -16.84 1.95
C MET A 1 -6.59 -15.33 2.16
N ALA A 2 -5.61 -14.73 2.79
CA ALA A 2 -5.64 -13.29 3.01
C ALA A 2 -5.36 -12.54 1.70
N LEU A 3 -6.19 -11.56 1.38
CA LEU A 3 -5.99 -10.70 0.23
C LEU A 3 -4.80 -9.76 0.48
N LYS A 4 -4.07 -9.46 -0.58
CA LYS A 4 -2.89 -8.61 -0.50
C LYS A 4 -2.82 -7.65 -1.68
N HIS A 5 -2.37 -6.46 -1.39
CA HIS A 5 -1.99 -5.47 -2.40
C HIS A 5 -0.52 -5.62 -2.73
N GLU A 6 -0.18 -5.45 -3.98
CA GLU A 6 1.18 -5.60 -4.48
C GLU A 6 1.75 -4.23 -4.87
N PHE A 7 3.00 -4.01 -4.51
CA PHE A 7 3.75 -2.80 -4.89
C PHE A 7 5.06 -3.20 -5.55
N SER A 8 5.33 -2.66 -6.72
CA SER A 8 6.54 -2.96 -7.51
C SER A 8 7.15 -1.69 -8.07
N SER A 9 8.46 -1.67 -8.21
CA SER A 9 9.17 -0.57 -8.90
C SER A 9 9.13 -0.83 -10.40
N VAL A 10 8.74 0.17 -11.19
CA VAL A 10 8.59 0.07 -12.66
C VAL A 10 9.21 1.27 -13.34
N ASP A 11 9.60 1.10 -14.60
CA ASP A 11 10.10 2.21 -15.42
C ASP A 11 9.02 3.28 -15.61
N LYS A 12 9.43 4.52 -15.79
CA LYS A 12 8.51 5.64 -16.02
C LYS A 12 7.64 5.48 -17.26
N SER A 13 8.06 4.67 -18.22
CA SER A 13 7.29 4.35 -19.42
C SER A 13 6.20 3.31 -19.20
N TYR A 14 6.22 2.60 -18.07
CA TYR A 14 5.25 1.56 -17.76
C TYR A 14 3.84 2.16 -17.61
N ARG A 15 2.84 1.50 -18.22
CA ARG A 15 1.45 1.95 -18.22
C ARG A 15 0.45 0.97 -17.60
N GLY A 16 0.94 -0.13 -17.02
CA GLY A 16 0.10 -1.13 -16.36
C GLY A 16 -0.36 -2.29 -17.26
N TYR A 17 0.02 -2.29 -18.51
CA TYR A 17 -0.40 -3.30 -19.49
C TYR A 17 0.68 -4.33 -19.82
N GLU A 18 1.95 -4.00 -19.56
CA GLU A 18 3.08 -4.89 -19.85
C GLU A 18 3.23 -5.90 -18.72
N ILE A 19 3.55 -7.13 -19.09
CA ILE A 19 3.90 -8.18 -18.13
C ILE A 19 5.42 -8.13 -17.95
N PHE A 20 5.85 -7.91 -16.70
CA PHE A 20 7.26 -8.00 -16.34
C PHE A 20 7.49 -9.24 -15.50
N GLU A 21 8.40 -10.09 -15.95
CA GLU A 21 8.95 -11.15 -15.13
C GLU A 21 10.04 -10.56 -14.22
N ASN A 22 10.15 -11.08 -13.01
CA ASN A 22 11.20 -10.72 -12.03
C ASN A 22 11.12 -9.30 -11.46
N MET A 23 9.93 -8.72 -11.32
CA MET A 23 9.77 -7.49 -10.54
C MET A 23 9.89 -7.77 -9.05
N GLU A 24 10.70 -6.96 -8.37
CA GLU A 24 10.70 -6.93 -6.91
C GLU A 24 9.34 -6.43 -6.43
N THR A 25 8.60 -7.27 -5.71
CA THR A 25 7.24 -6.99 -5.28
C THR A 25 7.14 -7.06 -3.76
N ILE A 26 6.56 -6.03 -3.16
CA ILE A 26 6.23 -5.99 -1.74
C ILE A 26 4.73 -6.20 -1.59
N LEU A 27 4.36 -7.10 -0.69
CA LEU A 27 2.98 -7.46 -0.41
C LEU A 27 2.53 -6.83 0.90
N ILE A 28 1.43 -6.08 0.87
CA ILE A 28 0.80 -5.49 2.06
C ILE A 28 -0.59 -6.08 2.22
N SER A 29 -0.91 -6.52 3.43
CA SER A 29 -2.22 -7.07 3.76
C SER A 29 -3.34 -6.09 3.45
N ASP A 30 -4.42 -6.60 2.86
CA ASP A 30 -5.64 -5.83 2.61
C ASP A 30 -6.22 -5.21 3.88
N ASP A 31 -6.15 -5.89 5.00
CA ASP A 31 -6.63 -5.39 6.29
C ASP A 31 -5.97 -4.06 6.66
N ILE A 32 -4.66 -3.94 6.42
CA ILE A 32 -3.91 -2.70 6.66
C ILE A 32 -4.31 -1.63 5.66
N ILE A 33 -4.38 -1.98 4.38
CA ILE A 33 -4.74 -1.02 3.33
C ILE A 33 -6.14 -0.45 3.59
N LEU A 34 -7.11 -1.26 3.94
CA LEU A 34 -8.47 -0.81 4.28
C LEU A 34 -8.47 0.14 5.47
N TYR A 35 -7.72 -0.18 6.50
CA TYR A 35 -7.67 0.63 7.72
C TYR A 35 -7.08 2.02 7.50
N ILE A 36 -6.10 2.13 6.60
CA ILE A 36 -5.33 3.37 6.39
C ILE A 36 -5.56 4.02 5.02
N LYS A 37 -6.46 3.48 4.19
CA LYS A 37 -6.62 3.93 2.79
C LYS A 37 -6.97 5.41 2.65
N ASP A 38 -7.63 6.02 3.63
CA ASP A 38 -7.98 7.43 3.57
C ASP A 38 -6.73 8.31 3.52
N SER A 39 -5.67 7.93 4.22
CA SER A 39 -4.40 8.65 4.14
C SER A 39 -3.72 8.51 2.78
N LEU A 40 -3.98 7.42 2.03
CA LEU A 40 -3.49 7.26 0.67
C LEU A 40 -4.15 8.22 -0.32
N GLU A 41 -5.34 8.72 -0.03
CA GLU A 41 -6.03 9.70 -0.86
C GLU A 41 -5.32 11.07 -0.90
N TRP A 42 -4.32 11.25 -0.05
CA TRP A 42 -3.53 12.49 -0.01
C TRP A 42 -2.45 12.54 -1.09
N ILE A 43 -2.28 11.48 -1.85
CA ILE A 43 -1.44 11.46 -3.06
C ILE A 43 -2.32 11.28 -4.29
N ASN A 44 -1.85 11.79 -5.43
CA ASN A 44 -2.47 11.52 -6.72
C ASN A 44 -1.76 10.34 -7.38
N THR A 45 -2.53 9.50 -8.06
CA THR A 45 -2.01 8.36 -8.81
C THR A 45 -2.66 8.31 -10.19
N ILE A 46 -2.10 7.51 -11.08
CA ILE A 46 -2.65 7.33 -12.44
C ILE A 46 -3.33 5.97 -12.51
N TRP A 47 -4.61 5.99 -12.87
CA TRP A 47 -5.41 4.78 -13.03
C TRP A 47 -5.64 4.51 -14.52
N ASN A 48 -5.70 3.24 -14.89
CA ASN A 48 -6.02 2.81 -16.26
C ASN A 48 -5.13 3.49 -17.33
N GLY A 49 -3.87 3.76 -16.97
CA GLY A 49 -2.85 4.30 -17.86
C GLY A 49 -2.83 5.81 -18.01
N ASN A 50 -3.93 6.53 -17.79
CA ASN A 50 -3.99 7.97 -18.06
C ASN A 50 -4.94 8.80 -17.19
N SER A 51 -5.71 8.18 -16.32
CA SER A 51 -6.68 8.88 -15.48
C SER A 51 -6.05 9.24 -14.12
N ILE A 52 -5.95 10.54 -13.82
CA ILE A 52 -5.43 11.03 -12.53
C ILE A 52 -6.54 10.95 -11.49
N ASN A 53 -6.26 10.24 -10.39
CA ASN A 53 -7.19 10.06 -9.29
C ASN A 53 -6.49 10.22 -7.94
N LYS A 54 -7.27 10.35 -6.89
CA LYS A 54 -6.76 10.37 -5.52
C LYS A 54 -6.64 8.95 -4.98
N GLY A 55 -5.49 8.66 -4.36
CA GLY A 55 -5.26 7.37 -3.74
C GLY A 55 -4.99 6.25 -4.72
N ILE A 56 -5.19 5.02 -4.27
CA ILE A 56 -4.94 3.82 -5.07
C ILE A 56 -6.25 3.26 -5.64
N ASN A 57 -6.16 2.66 -6.81
CA ASN A 57 -7.27 1.89 -7.38
C ASN A 57 -7.36 0.55 -6.64
N TYR A 58 -8.29 0.45 -5.69
CA TYR A 58 -8.41 -0.69 -4.79
C TYR A 58 -8.58 -2.03 -5.51
N TYR A 59 -9.31 -2.04 -6.62
CA TYR A 59 -9.59 -3.24 -7.41
C TYR A 59 -8.83 -3.31 -8.73
N GLY A 60 -7.83 -2.47 -8.93
CA GLY A 60 -7.12 -2.41 -10.20
C GLY A 60 -5.70 -1.89 -10.04
N TYR A 61 -5.19 -1.24 -11.08
CA TYR A 61 -3.82 -0.74 -11.11
C TYR A 61 -3.77 0.75 -10.78
N SER A 62 -2.70 1.13 -10.09
CA SER A 62 -2.34 2.53 -9.88
C SER A 62 -0.87 2.72 -10.16
N ILE A 63 -0.51 3.77 -10.88
CA ILE A 63 0.88 4.19 -11.05
C ILE A 63 1.11 5.38 -10.12
N ILE A 64 2.04 5.20 -9.20
CA ILE A 64 2.48 6.27 -8.30
C ILE A 64 3.72 6.88 -8.93
N GLU A 65 3.57 8.06 -9.51
CA GLU A 65 4.66 8.74 -10.17
C GLU A 65 5.77 9.13 -9.20
N ASN A 66 6.99 9.19 -9.69
CA ASN A 66 8.19 9.48 -8.90
C ASN A 66 8.00 10.72 -7.98
N LYS A 67 7.39 11.79 -8.50
CA LYS A 67 7.13 13.02 -7.74
C LYS A 67 6.19 12.83 -6.54
N GLN A 68 5.34 11.78 -6.55
CA GLN A 68 4.42 11.47 -5.46
C GLN A 68 5.01 10.49 -4.44
N ILE A 69 6.06 9.76 -4.81
CA ILE A 69 6.64 8.71 -3.95
C ILE A 69 7.19 9.31 -2.66
N PHE A 70 7.76 10.51 -2.71
CA PHE A 70 8.31 11.15 -1.52
C PHE A 70 7.22 11.36 -0.45
N LYS A 71 6.04 11.82 -0.87
CA LYS A 71 4.89 12.00 0.03
C LYS A 71 4.37 10.65 0.53
N LEU A 72 4.32 9.65 -0.34
CA LEU A 72 3.95 8.28 0.04
C LEU A 72 4.85 7.73 1.14
N ILE A 73 6.17 7.91 1.01
CA ILE A 73 7.14 7.50 2.04
C ILE A 73 6.78 8.14 3.38
N LYS A 74 6.48 9.43 3.40
CA LYS A 74 6.12 10.15 4.65
C LYS A 74 4.85 9.59 5.28
N ILE A 75 3.86 9.24 4.49
CA ILE A 75 2.62 8.61 4.94
C ILE A 75 2.93 7.24 5.57
N ILE A 76 3.70 6.41 4.88
CA ILE A 76 4.04 5.05 5.38
C ILE A 76 4.90 5.13 6.64
N GLU A 77 5.84 6.08 6.71
CA GLU A 77 6.63 6.31 7.92
C GLU A 77 5.74 6.71 9.10
N ALA A 78 4.70 7.51 8.87
CA ALA A 78 3.72 7.86 9.90
C ALA A 78 2.93 6.64 10.38
N TRP A 79 2.52 5.74 9.47
CA TRP A 79 1.87 4.48 9.85
C TRP A 79 2.81 3.60 10.67
N LYS A 80 4.04 3.47 10.23
CA LYS A 80 5.06 2.70 10.95
C LYS A 80 5.24 3.23 12.37
N CYS A 81 5.31 4.55 12.53
CA CYS A 81 5.40 5.19 13.83
C CYS A 81 4.16 4.90 14.69
N LEU A 82 2.96 5.03 14.10
CA LEU A 82 1.70 4.75 14.78
C LEU A 82 1.65 3.30 15.29
N PHE A 83 1.89 2.34 14.42
CA PHE A 83 1.80 0.92 14.76
C PHE A 83 2.93 0.43 15.67
N SER A 84 4.05 1.16 15.74
CA SER A 84 5.11 0.84 16.68
C SER A 84 4.67 0.98 18.14
N LEU A 85 3.63 1.76 18.39
CA LEU A 85 3.05 1.97 19.72
C LEU A 85 2.11 0.85 20.17
N ALA A 86 1.75 -0.05 19.27
CA ALA A 86 0.88 -1.18 19.60
C ALA A 86 1.62 -2.22 20.45
N THR A 87 0.85 -3.10 21.11
CA THR A 87 1.39 -4.32 21.73
C THR A 87 1.88 -5.28 20.64
N GLU A 88 2.65 -6.31 20.98
CA GLU A 88 3.19 -7.27 20.02
C GLU A 88 2.10 -7.92 19.16
N ASP A 89 1.03 -8.36 19.82
CA ASP A 89 -0.19 -8.84 19.18
C ASP A 89 -1.29 -7.82 19.46
N PHE A 90 -1.99 -7.40 18.43
CA PHE A 90 -3.05 -6.41 18.60
C PHE A 90 -4.18 -6.63 17.59
N TYR A 91 -5.32 -5.97 17.85
CA TYR A 91 -6.48 -6.01 16.98
C TYR A 91 -6.77 -4.64 16.41
N LEU A 92 -7.14 -4.59 15.13
CA LEU A 92 -7.80 -3.45 14.52
C LEU A 92 -9.30 -3.75 14.38
N THR A 93 -10.09 -2.71 14.42
CA THR A 93 -11.54 -2.81 14.20
C THR A 93 -11.82 -2.77 12.70
N GLY A 94 -12.41 -3.84 12.19
CA GLY A 94 -12.83 -3.94 10.79
C GLY A 94 -14.24 -3.45 10.55
N CYS A 95 -14.92 -4.06 9.59
CA CYS A 95 -16.29 -3.68 9.21
C CYS A 95 -17.31 -4.07 10.27
N PHE A 96 -18.39 -3.28 10.36
CA PHE A 96 -19.53 -3.66 11.18
C PHE A 96 -20.32 -4.78 10.50
N CYS A 97 -20.55 -5.86 11.24
CA CYS A 97 -21.35 -7.00 10.79
C CYS A 97 -22.76 -6.90 11.35
N ILE A 98 -23.73 -6.67 10.48
CA ILE A 98 -25.14 -6.51 10.87
C ILE A 98 -25.66 -7.79 11.51
N HIS A 99 -25.25 -8.96 11.03
CA HIS A 99 -25.71 -10.26 11.54
C HIS A 99 -25.33 -10.48 13.01
N ASP A 100 -24.11 -10.09 13.36
CA ASP A 100 -23.56 -10.29 14.71
C ASP A 100 -23.72 -9.06 15.59
N GLU A 101 -24.22 -7.96 15.02
CA GLU A 101 -24.31 -6.64 15.67
C GLU A 101 -22.98 -6.21 16.31
N SER A 102 -21.88 -6.51 15.63
CA SER A 102 -20.52 -6.25 16.13
C SER A 102 -19.57 -5.91 15.00
N TYR A 103 -18.41 -5.32 15.36
CA TYR A 103 -17.33 -5.05 14.44
C TYR A 103 -16.39 -6.25 14.32
N GLU A 104 -15.88 -6.48 13.12
CA GLU A 104 -14.80 -7.44 12.91
C GLU A 104 -13.58 -7.07 13.77
N LYS A 105 -12.86 -8.07 14.22
CA LYS A 105 -11.58 -7.92 14.90
C LYS A 105 -10.48 -8.50 14.02
N LEU A 106 -9.61 -7.63 13.52
CA LEU A 106 -8.52 -7.98 12.63
C LEU A 106 -7.26 -8.19 13.49
N PHE A 107 -6.82 -9.43 13.61
CA PHE A 107 -5.64 -9.78 14.40
C PHE A 107 -4.37 -9.48 13.62
N LEU A 108 -3.42 -8.78 14.26
CA LEU A 108 -2.15 -8.39 13.65
C LEU A 108 -0.98 -8.64 14.61
N LYS A 109 0.15 -8.97 14.01
CA LYS A 109 1.44 -9.06 14.70
C LYS A 109 2.27 -7.84 14.38
N LYS A 110 2.61 -7.05 15.39
CA LYS A 110 3.33 -5.78 15.22
C LYS A 110 4.62 -5.94 14.42
N ASN A 111 5.47 -6.90 14.80
CA ASN A 111 6.77 -7.06 14.15
C ASN A 111 6.64 -7.39 12.67
N LYS A 112 5.69 -8.25 12.31
CA LYS A 112 5.43 -8.59 10.90
C LYS A 112 4.96 -7.36 10.12
N LEU A 113 4.04 -6.60 10.68
CA LEU A 113 3.53 -5.38 10.05
C LEU A 113 4.64 -4.33 9.86
N LEU A 114 5.45 -4.10 10.88
CA LEU A 114 6.56 -3.14 10.78
C LEU A 114 7.57 -3.54 9.72
N ILE A 115 7.87 -4.83 9.57
CA ILE A 115 8.76 -5.33 8.51
C ILE A 115 8.16 -5.09 7.14
N GLU A 116 6.86 -5.36 6.96
CA GLU A 116 6.16 -5.11 5.69
C GLU A 116 6.19 -3.62 5.31
N LEU A 117 5.91 -2.73 6.26
CA LEU A 117 5.94 -1.29 6.03
C LEU A 117 7.36 -0.79 5.73
N GLU A 118 8.37 -1.28 6.45
CA GLU A 118 9.78 -0.94 6.20
C GLU A 118 10.22 -1.40 4.81
N SER A 119 9.79 -2.58 4.39
CA SER A 119 10.10 -3.11 3.06
C SER A 119 9.49 -2.23 1.97
N LEU A 120 8.27 -1.73 2.17
CA LEU A 120 7.63 -0.81 1.24
C LEU A 120 8.34 0.55 1.19
N ILE A 121 8.74 1.08 2.34
CA ILE A 121 9.55 2.31 2.41
C ILE A 121 10.86 2.14 1.64
N PHE A 122 11.54 1.01 1.83
CA PHE A 122 12.79 0.71 1.14
C PHE A 122 12.60 0.65 -0.38
N LEU A 123 11.55 -0.03 -0.84
CA LEU A 123 11.20 -0.09 -2.26
C LEU A 123 10.97 1.32 -2.84
N CYS A 124 10.23 2.16 -2.12
CA CYS A 124 9.96 3.53 -2.53
C CYS A 124 11.22 4.39 -2.61
N LYS A 125 12.09 4.31 -1.61
CA LYS A 125 13.37 5.04 -1.60
C LYS A 125 14.26 4.61 -2.77
N LYS A 126 14.31 3.32 -3.05
CA LYS A 126 15.06 2.76 -4.17
C LYS A 126 14.50 3.23 -5.52
N ALA A 127 13.17 3.31 -5.64
CA ALA A 127 12.51 3.83 -6.84
C ALA A 127 12.87 5.30 -7.09
N ILE A 128 12.87 6.13 -6.05
CA ILE A 128 13.31 7.54 -6.16
C ILE A 128 14.74 7.60 -6.66
N LYS A 129 15.65 6.84 -6.03
CA LYS A 129 17.06 6.84 -6.38
C LYS A 129 17.30 6.41 -7.82
N LYS A 130 16.52 5.49 -8.35
CA LYS A 130 16.61 4.97 -9.72
C LYS A 130 15.73 5.71 -10.72
N ASP A 131 15.07 6.78 -10.30
CA ASP A 131 14.15 7.57 -11.12
C ASP A 131 13.04 6.72 -11.74
N LYS A 132 12.43 5.86 -10.93
CA LYS A 132 11.33 4.96 -11.32
C LYS A 132 10.02 5.35 -10.67
N ASN A 133 8.93 4.79 -11.16
CA ASN A 133 7.61 4.87 -10.56
C ASN A 133 7.33 3.62 -9.70
N ILE A 134 6.28 3.65 -8.92
CA ILE A 134 5.73 2.50 -8.22
C ILE A 134 4.43 2.06 -8.88
N LEU A 135 4.33 0.79 -9.20
CA LEU A 135 3.08 0.16 -9.61
C LEU A 135 2.41 -0.45 -8.38
N HIS A 136 1.16 -0.10 -8.15
CA HIS A 136 0.28 -0.77 -7.21
C HIS A 136 -0.69 -1.65 -7.97
N ARG A 137 -0.86 -2.88 -7.52
CA ARG A 137 -1.93 -3.79 -7.96
C ARG A 137 -2.85 -4.07 -6.78
N GLY A 138 -4.13 -3.78 -6.96
CA GLY A 138 -5.18 -4.05 -5.99
C GLY A 138 -5.62 -5.52 -5.97
N ILE A 139 -6.67 -5.78 -5.25
CA ILE A 139 -7.24 -7.13 -5.07
C ILE A 139 -8.29 -7.46 -6.13
#